data_8ddf54913afe4d1900564e0addc5b066
#
_entry.id   8ddf54913afe4d1900564e0addc5b066
#
_cell.length_a   1.000
_cell.length_b   1.000
_cell.length_c   1.000
_cell.angle_alpha   90.00
_cell.angle_beta   90.00
_cell.angle_gamma   90.00
#
_symmetry.space_group_name_H-M   'P 1'
#
loop_
_entity.id
_entity.type
_entity.pdbx_description
1 polymer ?
#
loop_
_entity_poly.entity_id
_entity_poly.type
_entity_poly.pdbx_seq_one_letter_code
_entity_poly.pdbx_strand_id
1 'polypeptide(L)'
;MHIVIVGAGAAGCFAAIALKRECPWAEVTLLERGIRPLAKVAITGGGRCNLTNSFKQVKSLEQVYPRGHRLMKRLFHRFSHKDVYEWFQNEGVKLVTQPDECVFPRSQQAMEIVHTLTERINRLGVKLYTRCRVQAIEPCENGFIIRTADNSYKADKVLVATGGWPKAASESPITGISLQTNLPVPSLFSLALDASTLTERMGLVVEDAVVTLPGTKFQAKGPLLITHWGVSGPAILRLSSYAARHLAEKGYKGTLSIRWTGELPHDQVKEMLEETAATHKQKQLSGIHPFGLQARLWTHLLQRTGLQEGLRWNDLQGKALHKLINTLTNDCYNITGKNRFKDEFVTCGGIALDELDSSTLEAKRYPGLYFAGEVTDTDAVTGGFNLQAAWTMGYVAAQSIAEKLKQAKQ
;
A
#
# COMPACT_ATOMS: atom_id res chain seq x y z
N MET A 1 -11.71 29.69 -17.06
CA MET A 1 -11.10 28.37 -17.37
C MET A 1 -11.73 27.32 -16.48
N HIS A 2 -12.12 26.22 -17.08
CA HIS A 2 -12.80 25.12 -16.43
C HIS A 2 -11.89 23.91 -16.31
N ILE A 3 -11.70 23.39 -15.11
CA ILE A 3 -10.89 22.23 -14.79
C ILE A 3 -11.80 21.11 -14.30
N VAL A 4 -11.68 19.93 -14.92
CA VAL A 4 -12.39 18.75 -14.48
C VAL A 4 -11.42 17.78 -13.83
N ILE A 5 -11.72 17.36 -12.60
CA ILE A 5 -11.00 16.34 -11.86
C ILE A 5 -11.86 15.07 -11.82
N VAL A 6 -11.32 13.97 -12.30
CA VAL A 6 -12.01 12.68 -12.37
C VAL A 6 -11.55 11.79 -11.22
N GLY A 7 -12.44 11.55 -10.25
CA GLY A 7 -12.21 10.80 -9.03
C GLY A 7 -12.05 11.67 -7.80
N ALA A 8 -12.99 11.55 -6.86
CA ALA A 8 -13.00 12.25 -5.56
C ALA A 8 -12.38 11.37 -4.45
N GLY A 9 -11.25 10.72 -4.75
CA GLY A 9 -10.40 10.06 -3.77
C GLY A 9 -9.40 11.03 -3.11
N ALA A 10 -8.39 10.49 -2.44
CA ALA A 10 -7.36 11.26 -1.76
C ALA A 10 -6.70 12.29 -2.70
N ALA A 11 -6.15 11.84 -3.83
CA ALA A 11 -5.43 12.71 -4.75
C ALA A 11 -6.35 13.78 -5.37
N GLY A 12 -7.55 13.40 -5.83
CA GLY A 12 -8.46 14.32 -6.49
C GLY A 12 -9.04 15.41 -5.56
N CYS A 13 -9.45 15.03 -4.34
CA CYS A 13 -9.93 16.00 -3.36
C CYS A 13 -8.82 16.97 -2.92
N PHE A 14 -7.62 16.45 -2.67
CA PHE A 14 -6.48 17.28 -2.28
C PHE A 14 -6.08 18.25 -3.41
N ALA A 15 -6.05 17.76 -4.65
CA ALA A 15 -5.77 18.58 -5.82
C ALA A 15 -6.82 19.68 -6.03
N ALA A 16 -8.11 19.37 -5.86
CA ALA A 16 -9.19 20.36 -5.99
C ALA A 16 -9.02 21.51 -5.00
N ILE A 17 -8.69 21.20 -3.74
CA ILE A 17 -8.44 22.19 -2.70
C ILE A 17 -7.20 23.03 -3.04
N ALA A 18 -6.06 22.39 -3.38
CA ALA A 18 -4.83 23.06 -3.73
C ALA A 18 -5.02 24.00 -4.92
N LEU A 19 -5.69 23.55 -5.99
CA LEU A 19 -5.96 24.33 -7.18
C LEU A 19 -6.83 25.54 -6.89
N LYS A 20 -7.90 25.41 -6.11
CA LYS A 20 -8.81 26.52 -5.76
C LYS A 20 -8.14 27.55 -4.84
N ARG A 21 -7.17 27.14 -4.02
CA ARG A 21 -6.35 28.09 -3.23
C ARG A 21 -5.45 28.94 -4.12
N GLU A 22 -4.83 28.31 -5.12
CA GLU A 22 -3.94 29.00 -6.07
C GLU A 22 -4.67 29.83 -7.13
N CYS A 23 -5.82 29.34 -7.57
CA CYS A 23 -6.65 29.95 -8.61
C CYS A 23 -8.12 30.03 -8.17
N PRO A 24 -8.48 30.93 -7.21
CA PRO A 24 -9.86 31.06 -6.72
C PRO A 24 -10.89 31.34 -7.81
N TRP A 25 -10.46 31.98 -8.88
CA TRP A 25 -11.27 32.34 -10.04
C TRP A 25 -11.55 31.18 -10.99
N ALA A 26 -10.79 30.09 -10.93
CA ALA A 26 -10.99 28.94 -11.79
C ALA A 26 -12.25 28.15 -11.39
N GLU A 27 -12.99 27.70 -12.38
CA GLU A 27 -14.08 26.75 -12.17
C GLU A 27 -13.50 25.35 -12.03
N VAL A 28 -13.76 24.68 -10.91
CA VAL A 28 -13.29 23.33 -10.63
C VAL A 28 -14.46 22.39 -10.41
N THR A 29 -14.58 21.37 -11.27
CA THR A 29 -15.58 20.31 -11.18
C THR A 29 -14.91 19.00 -10.81
N LEU A 30 -15.41 18.36 -9.77
CA LEU A 30 -14.92 17.07 -9.26
C LEU A 30 -15.98 16.00 -9.49
N LEU A 31 -15.66 14.97 -10.31
CA LEU A 31 -16.57 13.90 -10.70
C LEU A 31 -16.24 12.62 -9.96
N GLU A 32 -17.19 12.04 -9.25
CA GLU A 32 -17.02 10.79 -8.49
C GLU A 32 -18.06 9.75 -8.90
N ARG A 33 -17.58 8.54 -9.26
CA ARG A 33 -18.47 7.44 -9.65
C ARG A 33 -19.28 6.88 -8.48
N GLY A 34 -18.72 6.94 -7.28
CA GLY A 34 -19.33 6.42 -6.06
C GLY A 34 -20.37 7.36 -5.46
N ILE A 35 -21.03 6.88 -4.43
CA ILE A 35 -22.06 7.64 -3.69
C ILE A 35 -21.41 8.72 -2.81
N ARG A 36 -20.19 8.49 -2.35
CA ARG A 36 -19.48 9.35 -1.39
C ARG A 36 -18.04 9.59 -1.86
N PRO A 37 -17.52 10.82 -1.74
CA PRO A 37 -16.09 11.08 -1.93
C PRO A 37 -15.28 10.39 -0.82
N LEU A 38 -13.98 10.20 -1.04
CA LEU A 38 -13.01 9.73 -0.06
C LEU A 38 -13.34 8.34 0.55
N ALA A 39 -14.12 7.50 -0.17
CA ALA A 39 -14.59 6.22 0.35
C ALA A 39 -13.45 5.30 0.81
N LYS A 40 -12.34 5.22 0.03
CA LYS A 40 -11.15 4.47 0.45
C LYS A 40 -10.47 5.10 1.69
N VAL A 41 -10.39 6.43 1.78
CA VAL A 41 -9.78 7.12 2.94
C VAL A 41 -10.51 6.76 4.22
N ALA A 42 -11.84 6.70 4.19
CA ALA A 42 -12.69 6.39 5.34
C ALA A 42 -12.39 5.01 5.98
N ILE A 43 -11.89 4.04 5.20
CA ILE A 43 -11.63 2.67 5.67
C ILE A 43 -10.14 2.38 5.88
N THR A 44 -9.24 3.26 5.46
CA THR A 44 -7.79 3.04 5.59
C THR A 44 -7.36 2.95 7.05
N GLY A 45 -6.29 2.18 7.30
CA GLY A 45 -5.77 1.99 8.65
C GLY A 45 -6.79 1.39 9.64
N GLY A 46 -7.74 0.59 9.15
CA GLY A 46 -8.81 0.03 9.98
C GLY A 46 -9.82 1.09 10.45
N GLY A 47 -10.13 2.08 9.60
CA GLY A 47 -11.04 3.19 9.92
C GLY A 47 -10.40 4.33 10.70
N ARG A 48 -9.06 4.30 10.90
CA ARG A 48 -8.31 5.34 11.60
C ARG A 48 -7.63 6.35 10.68
N CYS A 49 -7.46 6.04 9.41
CA CYS A 49 -6.69 6.76 8.39
C CYS A 49 -5.20 6.84 8.72
N ASN A 50 -4.42 5.88 8.23
CA ASN A 50 -2.95 5.98 8.22
C ASN A 50 -2.53 7.03 7.19
N LEU A 51 -2.53 8.31 7.62
CA LEU A 51 -2.47 9.50 6.77
C LEU A 51 -1.16 9.63 6.00
N THR A 52 -0.07 9.35 6.67
CA THR A 52 1.31 9.41 6.15
C THR A 52 2.25 8.62 7.06
N ASN A 53 3.55 8.78 6.86
CA ASN A 53 4.62 8.23 7.68
C ASN A 53 5.58 9.35 8.07
N SER A 54 6.29 9.23 9.18
CA SER A 54 7.32 10.21 9.57
C SER A 54 8.59 10.12 8.72
N PHE A 55 8.78 9.01 8.01
CA PHE A 55 9.97 8.67 7.21
C PHE A 55 11.30 8.58 7.98
N LYS A 56 11.31 8.68 9.32
CA LYS A 56 12.54 8.61 10.13
C LYS A 56 13.31 7.30 9.95
N GLN A 57 12.59 6.18 9.78
CA GLN A 57 13.17 4.85 9.59
C GLN A 57 13.37 4.48 8.12
N VAL A 58 12.95 5.32 7.17
CA VAL A 58 13.07 5.06 5.73
C VAL A 58 14.45 5.48 5.24
N LYS A 59 15.32 4.50 4.98
CA LYS A 59 16.68 4.74 4.47
C LYS A 59 16.70 5.08 2.97
N SER A 60 15.76 4.52 2.22
CA SER A 60 15.60 4.75 0.78
C SER A 60 14.12 4.68 0.39
N LEU A 61 13.68 5.57 -0.51
CA LEU A 61 12.31 5.54 -1.03
C LEU A 61 12.00 4.25 -1.81
N GLU A 62 13.00 3.59 -2.37
CA GLU A 62 12.85 2.29 -3.05
C GLU A 62 12.32 1.19 -2.12
N GLN A 63 12.66 1.25 -0.82
CA GLN A 63 12.17 0.31 0.18
C GLN A 63 10.65 0.45 0.44
N VAL A 64 10.11 1.62 0.24
CA VAL A 64 8.70 1.91 0.55
C VAL A 64 7.84 2.12 -0.70
N TYR A 65 8.45 2.52 -1.82
CA TYR A 65 7.80 2.63 -3.14
C TYR A 65 8.47 1.65 -4.12
N PRO A 66 8.07 0.37 -4.15
CA PRO A 66 8.62 -0.62 -5.09
C PRO A 66 8.46 -0.20 -6.55
N ARG A 67 7.43 0.57 -6.87
CA ARG A 67 7.19 1.25 -8.16
C ARG A 67 7.01 2.73 -7.93
N GLY A 68 7.60 3.54 -8.81
CA GLY A 68 7.49 5.00 -8.74
C GLY A 68 8.43 5.70 -7.74
N HIS A 69 9.39 5.03 -7.10
CA HIS A 69 10.31 5.67 -6.11
C HIS A 69 11.10 6.85 -6.70
N ARG A 70 11.52 6.78 -7.98
CA ARG A 70 12.23 7.89 -8.64
C ARG A 70 11.32 9.09 -8.87
N LEU A 71 10.07 8.84 -9.25
CA LEU A 71 9.04 9.87 -9.36
C LEU A 71 8.80 10.50 -8.00
N MET A 72 8.51 9.69 -6.97
CA MET A 72 8.25 10.20 -5.61
C MET A 72 9.42 11.00 -5.05
N LYS A 73 10.68 10.57 -5.30
CA LYS A 73 11.86 11.33 -4.90
C LYS A 73 11.86 12.75 -5.49
N ARG A 74 11.50 12.89 -6.77
CA ARG A 74 11.39 14.20 -7.43
C ARG A 74 10.27 15.04 -6.86
N LEU A 75 9.08 14.45 -6.70
CA LEU A 75 7.89 15.16 -6.24
C LEU A 75 8.01 15.60 -4.77
N PHE A 76 8.74 14.86 -3.93
CA PHE A 76 9.00 15.23 -2.54
C PHE A 76 9.80 16.52 -2.35
N HIS A 77 10.54 16.98 -3.37
CA HIS A 77 11.15 18.32 -3.35
C HIS A 77 10.11 19.44 -3.47
N ARG A 78 8.92 19.14 -3.99
CA ARG A 78 7.81 20.13 -4.10
C ARG A 78 6.80 20.00 -2.97
N PHE A 79 6.50 18.77 -2.53
CA PHE A 79 5.53 18.51 -1.47
C PHE A 79 5.80 17.16 -0.80
N SER A 80 6.40 17.18 0.37
CA SER A 80 6.86 16.00 1.11
C SER A 80 5.87 15.57 2.20
N HIS A 81 6.25 14.57 2.97
CA HIS A 81 5.51 14.13 4.16
C HIS A 81 5.47 15.21 5.26
N LYS A 82 6.47 16.09 5.34
CA LYS A 82 6.48 17.22 6.29
C LYS A 82 5.42 18.24 5.91
N ASP A 83 5.31 18.52 4.61
CA ASP A 83 4.32 19.46 4.09
C ASP A 83 2.90 18.91 4.27
N VAL A 84 2.70 17.58 4.09
CA VAL A 84 1.42 16.92 4.38
C VAL A 84 1.08 17.04 5.86
N TYR A 85 2.04 16.78 6.74
CA TYR A 85 1.83 16.88 8.18
C TYR A 85 1.41 18.30 8.59
N GLU A 86 2.15 19.29 8.13
CA GLU A 86 1.87 20.70 8.38
C GLU A 86 0.52 21.12 7.78
N TRP A 87 0.22 20.70 6.55
CA TRP A 87 -1.02 21.03 5.88
C TRP A 87 -2.24 20.58 6.72
N PHE A 88 -2.27 19.34 7.17
CA PHE A 88 -3.38 18.83 7.98
C PHE A 88 -3.46 19.51 9.36
N GLN A 89 -2.32 19.83 9.97
CA GLN A 89 -2.33 20.62 11.21
C GLN A 89 -2.91 22.03 11.01
N ASN A 90 -2.56 22.69 9.94
CA ASN A 90 -3.11 24.00 9.58
C ASN A 90 -4.61 23.95 9.28
N GLU A 91 -5.12 22.78 8.87
CA GLU A 91 -6.57 22.53 8.73
C GLU A 91 -7.27 22.22 10.07
N GLY A 92 -6.55 22.21 11.18
CA GLY A 92 -7.06 21.94 12.51
C GLY A 92 -7.04 20.48 12.94
N VAL A 93 -6.51 19.57 12.11
CA VAL A 93 -6.36 18.14 12.44
C VAL A 93 -5.18 17.92 13.35
N LYS A 94 -5.41 17.44 14.57
CA LYS A 94 -4.32 17.03 15.47
C LYS A 94 -3.79 15.67 15.04
N LEU A 95 -2.48 15.57 14.82
CA LEU A 95 -1.83 14.36 14.37
C LEU A 95 -1.01 13.70 15.49
N VAL A 96 -0.84 12.37 15.40
CA VAL A 96 0.01 11.56 16.28
C VAL A 96 0.85 10.60 15.44
N THR A 97 2.14 10.51 15.74
CA THR A 97 3.05 9.52 15.17
C THR A 97 3.14 8.34 16.12
N GLN A 98 2.87 7.13 15.63
CA GLN A 98 2.97 5.88 16.39
C GLN A 98 4.42 5.36 16.41
N PRO A 99 4.76 4.37 17.27
CA PRO A 99 6.12 3.81 17.36
C PRO A 99 6.64 3.18 16.05
N ASP A 100 5.73 2.74 15.17
CA ASP A 100 6.03 2.23 13.82
C ASP A 100 6.15 3.34 12.75
N GLU A 101 6.26 4.60 13.21
CA GLU A 101 6.38 5.81 12.39
C GLU A 101 5.15 6.13 11.52
N CYS A 102 4.06 5.37 11.65
CA CYS A 102 2.78 5.68 11.01
C CYS A 102 2.13 6.91 11.65
N VAL A 103 1.57 7.78 10.84
CA VAL A 103 0.90 9.02 11.29
C VAL A 103 -0.61 8.90 11.13
N PHE A 104 -1.31 9.15 12.22
CA PHE A 104 -2.78 9.11 12.29
C PHE A 104 -3.34 10.43 12.81
N PRO A 105 -4.61 10.75 12.53
CA PRO A 105 -5.32 11.75 13.32
C PRO A 105 -5.37 11.31 14.79
N ARG A 106 -5.20 12.26 15.71
CA ARG A 106 -5.20 11.95 17.15
C ARG A 106 -6.53 11.35 17.63
N SER A 107 -7.62 11.68 16.97
CA SER A 107 -8.94 11.09 17.20
C SER A 107 -9.01 9.58 16.87
N GLN A 108 -8.06 9.05 16.12
CA GLN A 108 -8.08 7.68 15.57
C GLN A 108 -9.34 7.41 14.71
N GLN A 109 -9.90 8.44 14.08
CA GLN A 109 -11.11 8.36 13.24
C GLN A 109 -10.83 8.90 11.85
N ALA A 110 -10.86 8.03 10.83
CA ALA A 110 -10.67 8.42 9.42
C ALA A 110 -11.71 9.48 8.97
N MET A 111 -12.87 9.48 9.58
CA MET A 111 -13.94 10.44 9.25
C MET A 111 -13.55 11.88 9.55
N GLU A 112 -12.63 12.14 10.49
CA GLU A 112 -12.09 13.50 10.72
C GLU A 112 -11.41 14.03 9.45
N ILE A 113 -10.58 13.20 8.81
CA ILE A 113 -9.90 13.55 7.55
C ILE A 113 -10.91 13.74 6.41
N VAL A 114 -11.90 12.84 6.32
CA VAL A 114 -12.97 12.92 5.31
C VAL A 114 -13.77 14.22 5.47
N HIS A 115 -14.18 14.57 6.68
CA HIS A 115 -14.93 15.78 6.96
C HIS A 115 -14.10 17.03 6.67
N THR A 116 -12.86 17.09 7.12
CA THR A 116 -11.92 18.20 6.85
C THR A 116 -11.82 18.49 5.35
N LEU A 117 -11.53 17.47 4.54
CA LEU A 117 -11.38 17.63 3.09
C LEU A 117 -12.70 18.01 2.41
N THR A 118 -13.81 17.38 2.78
CA THR A 118 -15.13 17.66 2.20
C THR A 118 -15.60 19.08 2.53
N GLU A 119 -15.39 19.53 3.76
CA GLU A 119 -15.70 20.88 4.17
C GLU A 119 -14.90 21.93 3.37
N ARG A 120 -13.61 21.69 3.16
CA ARG A 120 -12.76 22.58 2.34
C ARG A 120 -13.20 22.64 0.89
N ILE A 121 -13.55 21.49 0.29
CA ILE A 121 -14.12 21.42 -1.05
C ILE A 121 -15.35 22.31 -1.17
N ASN A 122 -16.28 22.18 -0.23
CA ASN A 122 -17.52 22.96 -0.22
C ASN A 122 -17.25 24.46 -0.02
N ARG A 123 -16.42 24.85 0.96
CA ARG A 123 -16.09 26.26 1.25
C ARG A 123 -15.38 26.97 0.10
N LEU A 124 -14.56 26.23 -0.66
CA LEU A 124 -13.86 26.78 -1.82
C LEU A 124 -14.71 26.80 -3.10
N GLY A 125 -15.95 26.35 -3.04
CA GLY A 125 -16.87 26.37 -4.18
C GLY A 125 -16.51 25.39 -5.29
N VAL A 126 -15.88 24.24 -4.95
CA VAL A 126 -15.67 23.15 -5.89
C VAL A 126 -17.00 22.46 -6.17
N LYS A 127 -17.36 22.28 -7.45
CA LYS A 127 -18.57 21.57 -7.86
C LYS A 127 -18.32 20.06 -7.78
N LEU A 128 -18.83 19.40 -6.75
CA LEU A 128 -18.72 17.95 -6.56
C LEU A 128 -19.97 17.24 -7.04
N TYR A 129 -19.82 16.33 -8.02
CA TYR A 129 -20.86 15.44 -8.52
C TYR A 129 -20.53 13.99 -8.17
N THR A 130 -21.34 13.37 -7.32
CA THR A 130 -21.28 11.94 -6.99
C THR A 130 -22.21 11.14 -7.91
N ARG A 131 -22.07 9.80 -7.92
CA ARG A 131 -22.76 8.90 -8.87
C ARG A 131 -22.54 9.28 -10.33
N CYS A 132 -21.43 9.95 -10.61
CA CYS A 132 -21.07 10.48 -11.92
C CYS A 132 -19.84 9.70 -12.45
N ARG A 133 -20.11 8.60 -13.16
CA ARG A 133 -19.04 7.76 -13.76
C ARG A 133 -18.62 8.36 -15.09
N VAL A 134 -17.38 8.77 -15.21
CA VAL A 134 -16.76 9.13 -16.47
C VAL A 134 -16.56 7.89 -17.32
N GLN A 135 -16.99 7.94 -18.58
CA GLN A 135 -16.92 6.86 -19.56
C GLN A 135 -15.81 7.11 -20.57
N ALA A 136 -15.60 8.37 -20.98
CA ALA A 136 -14.58 8.75 -21.94
C ALA A 136 -14.02 10.15 -21.66
N ILE A 137 -12.76 10.35 -22.05
CA ILE A 137 -12.10 11.64 -22.11
C ILE A 137 -11.59 11.78 -23.54
N GLU A 138 -12.14 12.74 -24.28
CA GLU A 138 -11.85 12.95 -25.68
C GLU A 138 -11.11 14.28 -25.86
N PRO A 139 -9.90 14.29 -26.46
CA PRO A 139 -9.26 15.54 -26.82
C PRO A 139 -10.10 16.30 -27.84
N CYS A 140 -10.15 17.63 -27.71
CA CYS A 140 -10.75 18.53 -28.69
C CYS A 140 -9.82 19.72 -28.94
N GLU A 141 -10.17 20.58 -29.89
CA GLU A 141 -9.32 21.70 -30.35
C GLU A 141 -8.75 22.54 -29.19
N ASN A 142 -9.58 22.85 -28.19
CA ASN A 142 -9.19 23.71 -27.05
C ASN A 142 -9.43 23.02 -25.70
N GLY A 143 -8.95 21.77 -25.53
CA GLY A 143 -9.07 21.05 -24.27
C GLY A 143 -9.64 19.65 -24.42
N PHE A 144 -10.64 19.32 -23.62
CA PHE A 144 -11.19 17.96 -23.52
C PHE A 144 -12.71 17.97 -23.35
N ILE A 145 -13.35 16.92 -23.89
CA ILE A 145 -14.74 16.58 -23.63
C ILE A 145 -14.77 15.35 -22.72
N ILE A 146 -15.35 15.47 -21.55
CA ILE A 146 -15.50 14.39 -20.59
C ILE A 146 -16.93 13.87 -20.68
N ARG A 147 -17.10 12.60 -21.07
CA ARG A 147 -18.41 11.97 -21.22
C ARG A 147 -18.76 11.13 -20.00
N THR A 148 -19.99 11.29 -19.55
CA THR A 148 -20.64 10.42 -18.56
C THR A 148 -21.88 9.78 -19.20
N ALA A 149 -22.62 8.97 -18.45
CA ALA A 149 -23.85 8.37 -18.97
C ALA A 149 -24.89 9.42 -19.38
N ASP A 150 -25.03 10.50 -18.58
CA ASP A 150 -26.13 11.45 -18.69
C ASP A 150 -25.70 12.82 -19.20
N ASN A 151 -24.37 13.14 -19.11
CA ASN A 151 -23.86 14.47 -19.38
C ASN A 151 -22.51 14.45 -20.11
N SER A 152 -22.16 15.61 -20.70
CA SER A 152 -20.81 15.90 -21.16
C SER A 152 -20.31 17.21 -20.56
N TYR A 153 -19.02 17.24 -20.20
CA TYR A 153 -18.35 18.43 -19.66
C TYR A 153 -17.22 18.85 -20.59
N LYS A 154 -17.19 20.11 -20.99
CA LYS A 154 -16.03 20.69 -21.66
C LYS A 154 -15.06 21.21 -20.61
N ALA A 155 -13.77 20.86 -20.72
CA ALA A 155 -12.73 21.28 -19.81
C ALA A 155 -11.49 21.80 -20.54
N ASP A 156 -10.88 22.88 -20.02
CA ASP A 156 -9.60 23.37 -20.51
C ASP A 156 -8.45 22.48 -20.05
N LYS A 157 -8.56 21.92 -18.84
CA LYS A 157 -7.60 20.98 -18.23
C LYS A 157 -8.34 19.85 -17.53
N VAL A 158 -7.72 18.66 -17.53
CA VAL A 158 -8.27 17.49 -16.85
C VAL A 158 -7.22 16.86 -15.95
N LEU A 159 -7.62 16.53 -14.71
CA LEU A 159 -6.83 15.70 -13.81
C LEU A 159 -7.54 14.35 -13.59
N VAL A 160 -6.88 13.26 -13.90
CA VAL A 160 -7.36 11.90 -13.63
C VAL A 160 -6.78 11.40 -12.33
N ALA A 161 -7.64 11.16 -11.34
CA ALA A 161 -7.32 10.71 -9.99
C ALA A 161 -8.25 9.58 -9.52
N THR A 162 -8.56 8.66 -10.43
CA THR A 162 -9.57 7.60 -10.25
C THR A 162 -9.15 6.49 -9.27
N GLY A 163 -7.91 6.51 -8.79
CA GLY A 163 -7.32 5.40 -8.05
C GLY A 163 -6.99 4.21 -8.95
N GLY A 164 -6.55 3.11 -8.38
CA GLY A 164 -6.26 1.89 -9.11
C GLY A 164 -7.51 1.24 -9.69
N TRP A 165 -7.32 0.46 -10.75
CA TRP A 165 -8.38 -0.38 -11.31
C TRP A 165 -7.95 -1.85 -11.35
N PRO A 166 -8.52 -2.68 -10.46
CA PRO A 166 -8.08 -4.07 -10.28
C PRO A 166 -8.55 -5.04 -11.38
N LYS A 167 -9.33 -4.58 -12.35
CA LYS A 167 -9.85 -5.40 -13.44
C LYS A 167 -9.07 -5.18 -14.73
N ALA A 168 -9.03 -6.23 -15.56
CA ALA A 168 -8.33 -6.27 -16.84
C ALA A 168 -8.53 -4.99 -17.69
N ALA A 169 -7.55 -4.70 -18.54
CA ALA A 169 -7.43 -3.50 -19.36
C ALA A 169 -8.68 -3.10 -20.20
N SER A 170 -9.65 -3.99 -20.37
CA SER A 170 -10.94 -3.72 -21.03
C SER A 170 -11.84 -2.71 -20.29
N GLU A 171 -11.53 -2.39 -19.02
CA GLU A 171 -12.27 -1.41 -18.23
C GLU A 171 -11.40 -0.20 -17.83
N SER A 172 -10.45 0.20 -18.67
CA SER A 172 -9.72 1.45 -18.42
C SER A 172 -10.74 2.58 -18.21
N PRO A 173 -10.65 3.34 -17.10
CA PRO A 173 -11.54 4.47 -16.88
C PRO A 173 -11.30 5.63 -17.87
N ILE A 174 -10.40 5.43 -18.82
CA ILE A 174 -9.92 6.46 -19.73
C ILE A 174 -10.05 5.90 -21.17
N THR A 175 -11.27 5.79 -21.67
CA THR A 175 -11.49 5.59 -23.11
C THR A 175 -11.31 6.93 -23.84
N GLY A 176 -10.85 6.90 -25.08
CA GLY A 176 -10.56 8.11 -25.88
C GLY A 176 -9.13 8.63 -25.77
N ILE A 177 -8.35 8.13 -24.80
CA ILE A 177 -6.93 8.48 -24.60
C ILE A 177 -6.08 7.21 -24.77
N SER A 178 -5.09 7.27 -25.65
CA SER A 178 -4.14 6.18 -25.88
C SER A 178 -2.83 6.44 -25.15
N LEU A 179 -2.65 5.85 -23.95
CA LEU A 179 -1.43 5.88 -23.16
C LEU A 179 -0.99 4.44 -22.83
N GLN A 180 0.32 4.25 -22.73
CA GLN A 180 0.84 2.97 -22.28
C GLN A 180 0.46 2.73 -20.82
N THR A 181 0.05 1.50 -20.53
CA THR A 181 -0.33 1.08 -19.18
C THR A 181 0.42 -0.18 -18.80
N ASN A 182 0.87 -0.24 -17.55
CA ASN A 182 1.32 -1.47 -16.95
C ASN A 182 0.12 -2.22 -16.39
N LEU A 183 0.04 -3.53 -16.65
CA LEU A 183 -1.10 -4.36 -16.25
C LEU A 183 -1.38 -4.21 -14.75
N PRO A 184 -2.60 -3.80 -14.37
CA PRO A 184 -2.98 -3.67 -12.98
C PRO A 184 -3.11 -5.06 -12.32
N VAL A 185 -2.43 -5.24 -11.20
CA VAL A 185 -2.49 -6.45 -10.37
C VAL A 185 -2.62 -6.07 -8.90
N PRO A 186 -3.24 -6.91 -8.07
CA PRO A 186 -3.31 -6.69 -6.64
C PRO A 186 -1.95 -6.50 -5.96
N SER A 187 -1.90 -5.66 -4.96
CA SER A 187 -0.79 -5.41 -4.06
C SER A 187 -1.29 -5.36 -2.61
N LEU A 188 -0.42 -5.58 -1.63
CA LEU A 188 -0.76 -5.59 -0.20
C LEU A 188 -1.85 -6.60 0.18
N PHE A 189 -1.67 -7.85 -0.19
CA PHE A 189 -2.64 -8.92 0.11
C PHE A 189 -2.05 -10.02 0.99
N SER A 190 -2.93 -10.71 1.71
CA SER A 190 -2.62 -11.89 2.51
C SER A 190 -2.47 -13.14 1.63
N LEU A 191 -1.62 -14.07 2.04
CA LEU A 191 -1.36 -15.32 1.32
C LEU A 191 -2.18 -16.46 1.92
N ALA A 192 -2.92 -17.16 1.06
CA ALA A 192 -3.55 -18.42 1.40
C ALA A 192 -2.53 -19.56 1.30
N LEU A 193 -2.48 -20.40 2.32
CA LEU A 193 -1.53 -21.51 2.39
C LEU A 193 -2.27 -22.87 2.44
N ASP A 194 -1.67 -23.88 1.83
CA ASP A 194 -2.01 -25.27 2.06
C ASP A 194 -1.32 -25.74 3.36
N ALA A 195 -1.88 -25.36 4.50
CA ALA A 195 -1.24 -25.54 5.80
C ALA A 195 -2.27 -25.64 6.92
N SER A 196 -3.12 -26.68 6.89
CA SER A 196 -4.17 -26.88 7.87
C SER A 196 -3.67 -26.80 9.33
N THR A 197 -2.54 -27.44 9.62
CA THR A 197 -1.97 -27.47 10.98
C THR A 197 -1.44 -26.11 11.44
N LEU A 198 -0.95 -25.24 10.54
CA LEU A 198 -0.58 -23.87 10.88
C LEU A 198 -1.82 -23.00 11.13
N THR A 199 -2.82 -23.12 10.27
CA THR A 199 -4.04 -22.31 10.36
C THR A 199 -4.88 -22.58 11.62
N GLU A 200 -4.75 -23.77 12.24
CA GLU A 200 -5.28 -24.05 13.58
C GLU A 200 -4.69 -23.14 14.66
N ARG A 201 -3.57 -22.49 14.39
CA ARG A 201 -2.91 -21.53 15.29
C ARG A 201 -3.34 -20.09 15.00
N MET A 202 -4.47 -19.88 14.35
CA MET A 202 -5.00 -18.56 14.01
C MET A 202 -5.03 -17.61 15.22
N GLY A 203 -4.76 -16.33 14.94
CA GLY A 203 -4.68 -15.27 15.94
C GLY A 203 -3.29 -15.08 16.56
N LEU A 204 -2.34 -16.02 16.35
CA LEU A 204 -0.98 -15.83 16.79
C LEU A 204 -0.26 -14.79 15.93
N VAL A 205 0.53 -13.95 16.59
CA VAL A 205 1.43 -12.98 15.95
C VAL A 205 2.87 -13.33 16.31
N VAL A 206 3.74 -13.36 15.30
CA VAL A 206 5.19 -13.41 15.49
C VAL A 206 5.72 -12.03 15.16
N GLU A 207 6.25 -11.32 16.14
CA GLU A 207 6.61 -9.90 16.00
C GLU A 207 7.77 -9.66 15.05
N ASP A 208 8.73 -10.55 15.01
CA ASP A 208 9.90 -10.45 14.13
C ASP A 208 10.05 -11.73 13.29
N ALA A 209 9.34 -11.79 12.19
CA ALA A 209 9.46 -12.87 11.22
C ALA A 209 10.10 -12.34 9.92
N VAL A 210 10.89 -13.20 9.25
CA VAL A 210 11.36 -12.94 7.88
C VAL A 210 10.67 -13.91 6.94
N VAL A 211 10.09 -13.38 5.87
CA VAL A 211 9.36 -14.13 4.86
C VAL A 211 10.00 -13.96 3.50
N THR A 212 10.14 -15.05 2.75
CA THR A 212 10.86 -15.07 1.47
C THR A 212 10.11 -15.91 0.44
N LEU A 213 10.17 -15.54 -0.82
CA LEU A 213 9.79 -16.41 -1.94
C LEU A 213 11.07 -17.09 -2.45
N PRO A 214 11.31 -18.39 -2.15
CA PRO A 214 12.51 -19.09 -2.54
C PRO A 214 12.81 -19.02 -4.03
N GLY A 215 14.10 -18.91 -4.40
CA GLY A 215 14.52 -18.73 -5.79
C GLY A 215 14.30 -17.34 -6.38
N THR A 216 13.87 -16.38 -5.56
CA THR A 216 13.71 -14.97 -5.95
C THR A 216 14.46 -14.04 -4.99
N LYS A 217 14.52 -12.75 -5.34
CA LYS A 217 15.04 -11.71 -4.42
C LYS A 217 14.00 -11.15 -3.45
N PHE A 218 12.76 -11.62 -3.52
CA PHE A 218 11.67 -11.06 -2.73
C PHE A 218 11.71 -11.58 -1.30
N GLN A 219 11.95 -10.67 -0.39
CA GLN A 219 12.00 -10.89 1.05
C GLN A 219 11.37 -9.69 1.77
N ALA A 220 10.72 -9.95 2.89
CA ALA A 220 10.22 -8.91 3.78
C ALA A 220 10.33 -9.36 5.24
N LYS A 221 10.38 -8.39 6.17
CA LYS A 221 10.40 -8.64 7.61
C LYS A 221 9.36 -7.82 8.34
N GLY A 222 9.00 -8.29 9.53
CA GLY A 222 8.10 -7.64 10.47
C GLY A 222 7.12 -8.60 11.10
N PRO A 223 6.08 -8.08 11.76
CA PRO A 223 5.04 -8.90 12.34
C PRO A 223 4.32 -9.76 11.29
N LEU A 224 4.18 -11.07 11.61
CA LEU A 224 3.43 -12.04 10.82
C LEU A 224 2.24 -12.53 11.64
N LEU A 225 1.04 -12.44 11.07
CA LEU A 225 -0.20 -12.91 11.66
C LEU A 225 -0.64 -14.22 11.01
N ILE A 226 -0.87 -15.25 11.82
CA ILE A 226 -1.48 -16.51 11.38
C ILE A 226 -3.00 -16.33 11.35
N THR A 227 -3.61 -16.68 10.21
CA THR A 227 -5.06 -16.57 9.98
C THR A 227 -5.66 -17.95 9.68
N HIS A 228 -6.98 -18.05 9.62
CA HIS A 228 -7.66 -19.32 9.30
C HIS A 228 -7.51 -19.78 7.84
N TRP A 229 -6.93 -18.96 6.96
CA TRP A 229 -6.64 -19.32 5.57
C TRP A 229 -5.15 -19.38 5.21
N GLY A 230 -4.28 -18.94 6.11
CA GLY A 230 -2.85 -18.83 5.87
C GLY A 230 -2.21 -17.75 6.71
N VAL A 231 -1.54 -16.78 6.07
CA VAL A 231 -0.76 -15.75 6.76
C VAL A 231 -1.03 -14.34 6.24
N SER A 232 -0.90 -13.37 7.14
CA SER A 232 -1.09 -11.95 6.92
C SER A 232 -0.10 -11.13 7.78
N GLY A 233 -0.37 -9.87 7.97
CA GLY A 233 0.45 -8.96 8.79
C GLY A 233 1.49 -8.21 7.96
N PRO A 234 2.20 -7.23 8.56
CA PRO A 234 3.12 -6.34 7.86
C PRO A 234 4.17 -7.04 7.01
N ALA A 235 4.75 -8.16 7.49
CA ALA A 235 5.73 -8.93 6.72
C ALA A 235 5.14 -9.45 5.39
N ILE A 236 3.95 -10.06 5.46
CA ILE A 236 3.28 -10.63 4.28
C ILE A 236 2.78 -9.54 3.33
N LEU A 237 2.20 -8.48 3.86
CA LEU A 237 1.72 -7.35 3.05
C LEU A 237 2.88 -6.68 2.29
N ARG A 238 4.04 -6.51 2.93
CA ARG A 238 5.25 -6.00 2.26
C ARG A 238 5.75 -6.97 1.18
N LEU A 239 5.84 -8.27 1.50
CA LEU A 239 6.28 -9.29 0.55
C LEU A 239 5.37 -9.32 -0.68
N SER A 240 4.05 -9.32 -0.49
CA SER A 240 3.08 -9.32 -1.59
C SER A 240 3.15 -8.04 -2.43
N SER A 241 3.49 -6.90 -1.84
CA SER A 241 3.74 -5.65 -2.57
C SER A 241 5.02 -5.75 -3.42
N TYR A 242 6.14 -6.18 -2.84
CA TYR A 242 7.39 -6.34 -3.60
C TYR A 242 7.24 -7.32 -4.75
N ALA A 243 6.56 -8.44 -4.52
CA ALA A 243 6.39 -9.53 -5.46
C ALA A 243 5.07 -9.48 -6.26
N ALA A 244 4.33 -8.36 -6.27
CA ALA A 244 2.97 -8.28 -6.81
C ALA A 244 2.86 -8.83 -8.25
N ARG A 245 3.70 -8.38 -9.17
CA ARG A 245 3.73 -8.83 -10.56
C ARG A 245 4.16 -10.29 -10.68
N HIS A 246 5.23 -10.67 -9.98
CA HIS A 246 5.72 -12.05 -9.96
C HIS A 246 4.65 -13.05 -9.48
N LEU A 247 3.95 -12.71 -8.38
CA LEU A 247 2.88 -13.55 -7.86
C LEU A 247 1.69 -13.62 -8.83
N ALA A 248 1.34 -12.52 -9.49
CA ALA A 248 0.29 -12.50 -10.51
C ALA A 248 0.63 -13.39 -11.72
N GLU A 249 1.87 -13.31 -12.24
CA GLU A 249 2.38 -14.17 -13.33
C GLU A 249 2.34 -15.66 -12.96
N LYS A 250 2.55 -16.00 -11.68
CA LYS A 250 2.46 -17.37 -11.17
C LYS A 250 1.04 -17.80 -10.75
N GLY A 251 0.01 -16.98 -11.06
CA GLY A 251 -1.37 -17.25 -10.65
C GLY A 251 -1.54 -17.29 -9.12
N TYR A 252 -0.72 -16.54 -8.40
CA TYR A 252 -0.67 -16.48 -6.91
C TYR A 252 -0.35 -17.83 -6.26
N LYS A 253 0.45 -18.66 -6.92
CA LYS A 253 0.92 -19.96 -6.42
C LYS A 253 2.43 -19.97 -6.30
N GLY A 254 2.96 -20.76 -5.36
CA GLY A 254 4.40 -20.88 -5.15
C GLY A 254 4.73 -21.39 -3.75
N THR A 255 5.95 -21.17 -3.32
CA THR A 255 6.41 -21.53 -1.97
C THR A 255 6.71 -20.26 -1.17
N LEU A 256 6.24 -20.22 0.07
CA LEU A 256 6.61 -19.25 1.08
C LEU A 256 7.58 -19.92 2.06
N SER A 257 8.73 -19.33 2.29
CA SER A 257 9.63 -19.70 3.39
C SER A 257 9.47 -18.69 4.52
N ILE A 258 9.30 -19.19 5.74
CA ILE A 258 9.19 -18.39 6.95
C ILE A 258 10.38 -18.68 7.86
N ARG A 259 11.10 -17.65 8.27
CA ARG A 259 12.07 -17.68 9.35
C ARG A 259 11.42 -17.11 10.59
N TRP A 260 11.16 -17.97 11.56
CA TRP A 260 10.45 -17.65 12.81
C TRP A 260 11.31 -16.92 13.83
N THR A 261 12.63 -16.92 13.63
CA THR A 261 13.65 -16.33 14.51
C THR A 261 14.13 -14.96 14.05
N GLY A 262 13.37 -14.30 13.18
CA GLY A 262 13.76 -13.00 12.63
C GLY A 262 15.01 -13.07 11.78
N GLU A 263 15.89 -12.08 11.90
CA GLU A 263 17.14 -12.00 11.13
C GLU A 263 18.31 -12.77 11.78
N LEU A 264 18.07 -13.53 12.86
CA LEU A 264 19.16 -14.27 13.53
C LEU A 264 19.84 -15.22 12.54
N PRO A 265 21.17 -15.15 12.39
CA PRO A 265 21.92 -16.10 11.58
C PRO A 265 21.76 -17.54 12.09
N HIS A 266 21.88 -18.51 11.16
CA HIS A 266 21.73 -19.93 11.47
C HIS A 266 22.63 -20.37 12.63
N ASP A 267 23.88 -19.89 12.69
CA ASP A 267 24.83 -20.25 13.75
C ASP A 267 24.41 -19.69 15.11
N GLN A 268 23.87 -18.49 15.16
CA GLN A 268 23.36 -17.92 16.41
C GLN A 268 22.08 -18.65 16.88
N VAL A 269 21.20 -19.07 15.98
CA VAL A 269 20.05 -19.90 16.33
C VAL A 269 20.52 -21.23 16.93
N LYS A 270 21.57 -21.84 16.36
CA LYS A 270 22.18 -23.06 16.90
C LYS A 270 22.75 -22.83 18.29
N GLU A 271 23.57 -21.82 18.47
CA GLU A 271 24.18 -21.46 19.75
C GLU A 271 23.14 -21.25 20.87
N MET A 272 22.10 -20.47 20.59
CA MET A 272 21.00 -20.24 21.53
C MET A 272 20.24 -21.52 21.90
N LEU A 273 20.04 -22.44 20.96
CA LEU A 273 19.43 -23.74 21.25
C LEU A 273 20.35 -24.63 22.12
N GLU A 274 21.66 -24.64 21.85
CA GLU A 274 22.66 -25.38 22.62
C GLU A 274 22.79 -24.83 24.07
N GLU A 275 22.78 -23.50 24.23
CA GLU A 275 22.74 -22.85 25.54
C GLU A 275 21.44 -23.19 26.32
N THR A 276 20.31 -23.16 25.62
CA THR A 276 19.02 -23.56 26.21
C THR A 276 19.05 -25.01 26.66
N ALA A 277 19.63 -25.90 25.85
CA ALA A 277 19.80 -27.30 26.17
C ALA A 277 20.73 -27.52 27.38
N ALA A 278 21.84 -26.78 27.44
CA ALA A 278 22.78 -26.85 28.57
C ALA A 278 22.13 -26.41 29.90
N THR A 279 21.26 -25.38 29.83
CA THR A 279 20.59 -24.82 31.03
C THR A 279 19.40 -25.67 31.49
N HIS A 280 18.70 -26.31 30.54
CA HIS A 280 17.42 -26.99 30.83
C HIS A 280 17.41 -28.49 30.50
N LYS A 281 18.54 -29.16 30.67
CA LYS A 281 18.82 -30.56 30.29
C LYS A 281 17.66 -31.55 30.51
N GLN A 282 17.02 -31.50 31.68
CA GLN A 282 15.99 -32.47 32.07
C GLN A 282 14.56 -32.02 31.69
N LYS A 283 14.38 -30.78 31.21
CA LYS A 283 13.07 -30.30 30.81
C LYS A 283 12.71 -30.80 29.40
N GLN A 284 11.42 -31.00 29.17
CA GLN A 284 10.90 -31.34 27.85
C GLN A 284 11.04 -30.11 26.89
N LEU A 285 11.26 -30.38 25.60
CA LEU A 285 11.34 -29.32 24.56
C LEU A 285 10.10 -28.45 24.57
N SER A 286 8.91 -29.03 24.77
CA SER A 286 7.63 -28.31 24.77
C SER A 286 7.46 -27.35 25.97
N GLY A 287 8.28 -27.48 27.01
CA GLY A 287 8.15 -26.66 28.22
C GLY A 287 8.97 -25.36 28.21
N ILE A 288 9.86 -25.17 27.25
CA ILE A 288 10.70 -23.98 27.12
C ILE A 288 10.58 -23.46 25.68
N HIS A 289 10.24 -22.21 25.52
CA HIS A 289 9.96 -21.57 24.23
C HIS A 289 11.03 -20.50 23.93
N PRO A 290 12.16 -20.85 23.33
CA PRO A 290 13.21 -19.89 22.98
C PRO A 290 12.72 -18.90 21.89
N PHE A 291 13.47 -17.84 21.69
CA PHE A 291 13.21 -16.80 20.68
C PHE A 291 11.92 -15.99 20.90
N GLY A 292 11.34 -16.01 22.11
CA GLY A 292 10.08 -15.32 22.41
C GLY A 292 8.86 -15.92 21.70
N LEU A 293 8.97 -17.12 21.12
CA LEU A 293 7.87 -17.78 20.45
C LEU A 293 6.79 -18.22 21.44
N GLN A 294 5.52 -18.02 21.06
CA GLN A 294 4.39 -18.45 21.89
C GLN A 294 4.32 -19.98 21.93
N ALA A 295 3.92 -20.55 23.08
CA ALA A 295 3.86 -22.00 23.32
C ALA A 295 3.13 -22.77 22.22
N ARG A 296 1.97 -22.28 21.77
CA ARG A 296 1.18 -22.92 20.71
C ARG A 296 1.92 -22.98 19.37
N LEU A 297 2.69 -21.96 19.02
CA LEU A 297 3.50 -21.95 17.81
C LEU A 297 4.71 -22.87 17.98
N TRP A 298 5.38 -22.80 19.12
CA TRP A 298 6.53 -23.66 19.42
C TRP A 298 6.17 -25.14 19.31
N THR A 299 5.06 -25.55 19.92
CA THR A 299 4.55 -26.94 19.81
C THR A 299 4.30 -27.33 18.35
N HIS A 300 3.69 -26.43 17.56
CA HIS A 300 3.48 -26.67 16.11
C HIS A 300 4.82 -26.88 15.39
N LEU A 301 5.83 -26.07 15.66
CA LEU A 301 7.14 -26.18 15.02
C LEU A 301 7.85 -27.48 15.42
N LEU A 302 7.76 -27.92 16.67
CA LEU A 302 8.25 -29.22 17.12
C LEU A 302 7.54 -30.37 16.36
N GLN A 303 6.23 -30.33 16.22
CA GLN A 303 5.46 -31.33 15.46
C GLN A 303 5.90 -31.36 13.99
N ARG A 304 6.13 -30.19 13.35
CA ARG A 304 6.62 -30.12 11.97
C ARG A 304 8.02 -30.73 11.80
N THR A 305 8.87 -30.68 12.82
CA THR A 305 10.18 -31.35 12.77
C THR A 305 10.07 -32.87 12.88
N GLY A 306 8.93 -33.38 13.27
CA GLY A 306 8.74 -34.81 13.61
C GLY A 306 9.49 -35.23 14.87
N LEU A 307 9.82 -34.27 15.75
CA LEU A 307 10.38 -34.56 17.07
C LEU A 307 9.27 -34.96 18.03
N GLN A 308 9.55 -35.95 18.87
CA GLN A 308 8.58 -36.39 19.90
C GLN A 308 8.35 -35.26 20.93
N GLU A 309 7.11 -35.02 21.30
CA GLU A 309 6.76 -33.97 22.28
C GLU A 309 7.44 -34.17 23.66
N GLY A 310 7.68 -35.40 24.03
CA GLY A 310 8.37 -35.77 25.27
C GLY A 310 9.89 -35.67 25.24
N LEU A 311 10.50 -35.35 24.11
CA LEU A 311 11.96 -35.22 23.99
C LEU A 311 12.48 -34.14 24.92
N ARG A 312 13.57 -34.46 25.64
CA ARG A 312 14.22 -33.53 26.58
C ARG A 312 15.27 -32.71 25.85
N TRP A 313 15.58 -31.55 26.40
CA TRP A 313 16.62 -30.65 25.83
C TRP A 313 18.00 -31.35 25.76
N ASN A 314 18.33 -32.23 26.72
CA ASN A 314 19.58 -33.01 26.66
C ASN A 314 19.68 -33.95 25.46
N ASP A 315 18.55 -34.37 24.92
CA ASP A 315 18.48 -35.32 23.80
C ASP A 315 18.43 -34.59 22.43
N LEU A 316 18.37 -33.26 22.42
CA LEU A 316 18.36 -32.45 21.23
C LEU A 316 19.77 -32.30 20.64
N GLN A 317 20.21 -33.29 19.87
CA GLN A 317 21.56 -33.33 19.28
C GLN A 317 21.53 -33.80 17.81
N GLY A 318 22.63 -33.59 17.10
CA GLY A 318 22.86 -34.11 15.75
C GLY A 318 21.71 -33.82 14.79
N LYS A 319 21.11 -34.85 14.21
CA LYS A 319 20.02 -34.70 13.22
C LYS A 319 18.77 -34.02 13.78
N ALA A 320 18.43 -34.22 15.05
CA ALA A 320 17.28 -33.60 15.70
C ALA A 320 17.48 -32.08 15.79
N LEU A 321 18.63 -31.63 16.25
CA LEU A 321 19.00 -30.23 16.33
C LEU A 321 18.98 -29.57 14.93
N HIS A 322 19.57 -30.19 13.92
CA HIS A 322 19.56 -29.67 12.55
C HIS A 322 18.14 -29.53 11.97
N LYS A 323 17.25 -30.50 12.20
CA LYS A 323 15.85 -30.42 11.77
C LYS A 323 15.15 -29.23 12.43
N LEU A 324 15.34 -29.02 13.74
CA LEU A 324 14.73 -27.91 14.45
C LEU A 324 15.26 -26.57 13.92
N ILE A 325 16.56 -26.41 13.75
CA ILE A 325 17.16 -25.19 13.20
C ILE A 325 16.60 -24.89 11.80
N ASN A 326 16.53 -25.90 10.94
CA ASN A 326 15.97 -25.71 9.59
C ASN A 326 14.49 -25.27 9.65
N THR A 327 13.67 -25.87 10.52
CA THR A 327 12.27 -25.44 10.68
C THR A 327 12.18 -24.03 11.23
N LEU A 328 13.04 -23.63 12.15
CA LEU A 328 13.05 -22.28 12.71
C LEU A 328 13.50 -21.22 11.70
N THR A 329 14.41 -21.57 10.78
CA THR A 329 15.07 -20.64 9.87
C THR A 329 14.60 -20.72 8.41
N ASN A 330 13.89 -21.78 8.01
CA ASN A 330 13.45 -22.02 6.63
C ASN A 330 12.22 -22.92 6.57
N ASP A 331 11.16 -22.56 7.26
CA ASP A 331 9.91 -23.33 7.27
C ASP A 331 9.09 -23.03 6.01
N CYS A 332 8.96 -24.01 5.12
CA CYS A 332 8.35 -23.83 3.80
C CYS A 332 6.87 -24.24 3.79
N TYR A 333 6.03 -23.43 3.14
CA TYR A 333 4.61 -23.67 2.94
C TYR A 333 4.21 -23.41 1.49
N ASN A 334 3.25 -24.18 0.98
CA ASN A 334 2.71 -23.96 -0.35
C ASN A 334 1.69 -22.82 -0.33
N ILE A 335 1.92 -21.81 -1.16
CA ILE A 335 0.94 -20.75 -1.44
C ILE A 335 -0.08 -21.30 -2.42
N THR A 336 -1.37 -21.29 -2.05
CA THR A 336 -2.49 -21.75 -2.87
C THR A 336 -3.23 -20.62 -3.56
N GLY A 337 -3.02 -19.39 -3.11
CA GLY A 337 -3.66 -18.21 -3.66
C GLY A 337 -3.47 -16.97 -2.81
N LYS A 338 -4.12 -15.90 -3.23
CA LYS A 338 -4.35 -14.71 -2.41
C LYS A 338 -5.67 -14.83 -1.66
N ASN A 339 -5.81 -14.09 -0.56
CA ASN A 339 -7.08 -14.03 0.16
C ASN A 339 -8.21 -13.54 -0.75
N ARG A 340 -9.41 -14.14 -0.60
CA ARG A 340 -10.61 -13.87 -1.42
C ARG A 340 -11.39 -12.62 -0.99
N PHE A 341 -10.98 -11.88 0.04
CA PHE A 341 -11.65 -10.63 0.39
C PHE A 341 -11.54 -9.65 -0.78
N LYS A 342 -12.71 -9.16 -1.23
CA LYS A 342 -12.87 -8.35 -2.44
C LYS A 342 -12.20 -6.98 -2.37
N ASP A 343 -11.86 -6.52 -1.19
CA ASP A 343 -11.29 -5.19 -0.98
C ASP A 343 -9.76 -5.27 -1.06
N GLU A 344 -9.28 -5.17 -2.29
CA GLU A 344 -7.84 -4.97 -2.53
C GLU A 344 -7.44 -3.62 -1.94
N PHE A 345 -6.46 -3.65 -1.04
CA PHE A 345 -6.01 -2.41 -0.42
C PHE A 345 -5.34 -1.49 -1.43
N VAL A 346 -4.54 -2.04 -2.37
CA VAL A 346 -3.75 -1.27 -3.34
C VAL A 346 -3.63 -2.05 -4.64
N THR A 347 -3.64 -1.33 -5.75
CA THR A 347 -3.34 -1.83 -7.11
C THR A 347 -1.90 -1.49 -7.48
N CYS A 348 -1.14 -2.46 -7.94
CA CYS A 348 0.15 -2.29 -8.61
C CYS A 348 -0.09 -2.23 -10.12
N GLY A 349 0.44 -1.22 -10.81
CA GLY A 349 0.19 -0.99 -12.22
C GLY A 349 -0.63 0.28 -12.46
N GLY A 350 -0.93 0.57 -13.70
CA GLY A 350 -1.61 1.80 -14.12
C GLY A 350 -0.89 2.49 -15.27
N ILE A 351 -1.09 3.79 -15.45
CA ILE A 351 -0.42 4.58 -16.48
C ILE A 351 1.09 4.48 -16.30
N ALA A 352 1.80 4.09 -17.35
CA ALA A 352 3.25 4.00 -17.34
C ALA A 352 3.87 5.39 -17.06
N LEU A 353 4.83 5.43 -16.14
CA LEU A 353 5.41 6.70 -15.69
C LEU A 353 6.16 7.46 -16.79
N ASP A 354 6.64 6.74 -17.80
CA ASP A 354 7.30 7.35 -18.97
C ASP A 354 6.34 8.13 -19.87
N GLU A 355 5.03 7.91 -19.76
CA GLU A 355 4.01 8.70 -20.44
C GLU A 355 3.81 10.08 -19.81
N LEU A 356 4.31 10.29 -18.60
CA LEU A 356 4.11 11.50 -17.82
C LEU A 356 5.40 12.33 -17.73
N ASP A 357 5.24 13.64 -17.70
CA ASP A 357 6.30 14.52 -17.23
C ASP A 357 6.45 14.34 -15.70
N SER A 358 7.64 13.96 -15.29
CA SER A 358 7.91 13.61 -13.88
C SER A 358 7.95 14.79 -12.90
N SER A 359 7.86 16.03 -13.40
CA SER A 359 7.85 17.25 -12.60
C SER A 359 6.46 17.84 -12.45
N THR A 360 5.59 17.62 -13.46
CA THR A 360 4.26 18.22 -13.54
C THR A 360 3.11 17.20 -13.47
N LEU A 361 3.40 15.92 -13.71
CA LEU A 361 2.42 14.84 -13.86
C LEU A 361 1.48 15.00 -15.06
N GLU A 362 1.84 15.86 -16.02
CA GLU A 362 1.13 16.04 -17.28
C GLU A 362 1.47 14.92 -18.25
N ALA A 363 0.49 14.46 -19.01
CA ALA A 363 0.70 13.50 -20.08
C ALA A 363 1.50 14.15 -21.23
N LYS A 364 2.63 13.55 -21.61
CA LYS A 364 3.52 14.10 -22.65
C LYS A 364 2.84 14.27 -24.01
N ARG A 365 1.92 13.34 -24.35
CA ARG A 365 1.22 13.32 -25.63
C ARG A 365 -0.11 14.10 -25.62
N TYR A 366 -0.61 14.49 -24.44
CA TYR A 366 -1.89 15.17 -24.28
C TYR A 366 -1.74 16.40 -23.39
N PRO A 367 -1.29 17.53 -23.92
CA PRO A 367 -1.12 18.77 -23.15
C PRO A 367 -2.42 19.20 -22.46
N GLY A 368 -2.38 19.41 -21.16
CA GLY A 368 -3.55 19.74 -20.35
C GLY A 368 -4.21 18.54 -19.66
N LEU A 369 -3.74 17.32 -19.90
CA LEU A 369 -4.19 16.12 -19.22
C LEU A 369 -3.15 15.69 -18.17
N TYR A 370 -3.59 15.51 -16.92
CA TYR A 370 -2.74 15.19 -15.78
C TYR A 370 -3.21 13.91 -15.10
N PHE A 371 -2.29 13.23 -14.38
CA PHE A 371 -2.58 12.00 -13.64
C PHE A 371 -1.99 12.06 -12.24
N ALA A 372 -2.77 11.67 -11.21
CA ALA A 372 -2.30 11.68 -9.83
C ALA A 372 -2.81 10.49 -9.01
N GLY A 373 -1.95 9.96 -8.16
CA GLY A 373 -2.25 8.85 -7.25
C GLY A 373 -2.19 7.49 -7.94
N GLU A 374 -2.92 6.52 -7.40
CA GLU A 374 -2.87 5.09 -7.72
C GLU A 374 -3.30 4.74 -9.17
N VAL A 375 -3.80 5.69 -9.94
CA VAL A 375 -4.07 5.55 -11.38
C VAL A 375 -2.78 5.42 -12.19
N THR A 376 -1.67 5.89 -11.66
CA THR A 376 -0.32 5.78 -12.22
C THR A 376 0.37 4.51 -11.73
N ASP A 377 1.40 4.04 -12.42
CA ASP A 377 2.23 2.90 -11.96
C ASP A 377 3.09 3.30 -10.75
N THR A 378 2.42 3.75 -9.69
CA THR A 378 3.04 4.14 -8.42
C THR A 378 2.26 3.53 -7.28
N ASP A 379 2.91 2.63 -6.54
CA ASP A 379 2.35 2.05 -5.33
C ASP A 379 3.43 1.81 -4.27
N ALA A 380 2.98 1.70 -3.05
CA ALA A 380 3.84 1.63 -1.89
C ALA A 380 3.48 0.44 -1.00
N VAL A 381 4.41 0.08 -0.11
CA VAL A 381 4.13 -0.86 0.99
C VAL A 381 3.15 -0.25 1.99
N THR A 382 2.69 -1.07 2.95
CA THR A 382 1.90 -0.59 4.10
C THR A 382 2.70 0.39 4.96
N GLY A 383 2.03 1.37 5.58
CA GLY A 383 2.66 2.34 6.48
C GLY A 383 2.33 3.82 6.20
N GLY A 384 1.20 4.12 5.52
CA GLY A 384 0.78 5.49 5.18
C GLY A 384 1.35 6.02 3.86
N PHE A 385 2.23 5.27 3.21
CA PHE A 385 2.98 5.71 2.02
C PHE A 385 2.08 5.88 0.77
N ASN A 386 1.05 5.06 0.59
CA ASN A 386 0.12 5.19 -0.53
C ASN A 386 -0.73 6.46 -0.44
N LEU A 387 -1.21 6.83 0.75
CA LEU A 387 -1.89 8.10 0.96
C LEU A 387 -0.92 9.26 0.80
N GLN A 388 0.31 9.16 1.31
CA GLN A 388 1.35 10.17 1.08
C GLN A 388 1.57 10.41 -0.41
N ALA A 389 1.69 9.35 -1.23
CA ALA A 389 1.82 9.51 -2.67
C ALA A 389 0.62 10.22 -3.29
N ALA A 390 -0.59 9.88 -2.86
CA ALA A 390 -1.82 10.52 -3.34
C ALA A 390 -1.87 12.02 -3.02
N TRP A 391 -1.50 12.42 -1.79
CA TRP A 391 -1.43 13.83 -1.39
C TRP A 391 -0.40 14.60 -2.21
N THR A 392 0.84 14.07 -2.27
CA THR A 392 1.95 14.67 -3.01
C THR A 392 1.62 14.85 -4.49
N MET A 393 1.16 13.77 -5.14
CA MET A 393 0.85 13.83 -6.58
C MET A 393 -0.34 14.74 -6.86
N GLY A 394 -1.38 14.71 -6.03
CA GLY A 394 -2.52 15.62 -6.14
C GLY A 394 -2.11 17.08 -6.02
N TYR A 395 -1.26 17.40 -5.04
CA TYR A 395 -0.74 18.75 -4.87
C TYR A 395 0.10 19.21 -6.06
N VAL A 396 1.07 18.40 -6.49
CA VAL A 396 1.97 18.76 -7.60
C VAL A 396 1.22 18.93 -8.91
N ALA A 397 0.27 18.07 -9.22
CA ALA A 397 -0.57 18.22 -10.40
C ALA A 397 -1.40 19.53 -10.35
N ALA A 398 -1.98 19.84 -9.19
CA ALA A 398 -2.73 21.07 -8.99
C ALA A 398 -1.87 22.32 -9.16
N GLN A 399 -0.65 22.34 -8.58
CA GLN A 399 0.30 23.45 -8.77
C GLN A 399 0.69 23.62 -10.23
N SER A 400 0.98 22.52 -10.93
CA SER A 400 1.34 22.56 -12.35
C SER A 400 0.20 23.08 -13.24
N ILE A 401 -1.03 22.70 -12.94
CA ILE A 401 -2.22 23.27 -13.59
C ILE A 401 -2.32 24.77 -13.29
N ALA A 402 -2.21 25.17 -12.01
CA ALA A 402 -2.32 26.56 -11.59
C ALA A 402 -1.27 27.47 -12.24
N GLU A 403 -0.02 27.02 -12.33
CA GLU A 403 1.08 27.74 -13.01
C GLU A 403 0.70 28.06 -14.47
N LYS A 404 0.20 27.07 -15.23
CA LYS A 404 -0.25 27.26 -16.63
C LYS A 404 -1.49 28.15 -16.74
N LEU A 405 -2.44 28.07 -15.79
CA LEU A 405 -3.61 28.93 -15.78
C LEU A 405 -3.23 30.40 -15.54
N LYS A 406 -2.29 30.65 -14.64
CA LYS A 406 -1.77 32.01 -14.36
C LYS A 406 -1.04 32.59 -15.57
N GLN A 407 -0.22 31.80 -16.25
CA GLN A 407 0.46 32.20 -17.50
C GLN A 407 -0.52 32.55 -18.62
N ALA A 408 -1.57 31.75 -18.80
CA ALA A 408 -2.58 32.00 -19.84
C ALA A 408 -3.51 33.19 -19.54
N LYS A 409 -3.50 33.73 -18.31
CA LYS A 409 -4.29 34.90 -17.91
C LYS A 409 -3.51 36.21 -18.05
N GLN A 410 -2.18 36.14 -18.10
CA GLN A 410 -1.30 37.27 -18.42
C GLN A 410 -1.28 37.57 -19.92
#